data_27ba082dd7113a6d8a6653d87d562a90
#
_entry.id   27ba082dd7113a6d8a6653d87d562a90
#
_cell.length_a   1.000
_cell.length_b   1.000
_cell.length_c   1.000
_cell.angle_alpha   90.00
_cell.angle_beta   90.00
_cell.angle_gamma   90.00
#
_symmetry.space_group_name_H-M   'P 1'
#
loop_
_entity.id
_entity.type
_entity.pdbx_description
1 polymer ?
#
loop_
_entity_poly.entity_id
_entity_poly.type
_entity_poly.pdbx_seq_one_letter_code
_entity_poly.pdbx_strand_id
1 'polypeptide(L)'
;NSAVDFLLKKEFDIHRAEQTAHPLMEAYGIKAVPFEHKMIGEWRDNFKGVQYHHQSTNFIVTGAVDDVWVNLKNELIVVDYKSTSKNGEVNIDAEWQIGYKRQMEVYQWLLRKNGFDVSETGYFVYCNGDTDKNAFDGKLEFNIKIIPYTGNGNWIEGALIGAHKCLS
;
A
#
# COMPACT_ATOMS: atom_id res chain seq x y z
N ASN A 1 -6.82 -2.83 11.54
CA ASN A 1 -6.48 -3.72 12.66
C ASN A 1 -4.99 -3.99 12.68
N SER A 2 -4.30 -3.51 13.73
CA SER A 2 -2.84 -3.60 13.86
C SER A 2 -2.30 -5.04 13.90
N ALA A 3 -3.08 -5.98 14.46
CA ALA A 3 -2.68 -7.39 14.51
C ALA A 3 -2.64 -8.01 13.10
N VAL A 4 -3.63 -7.72 12.27
CA VAL A 4 -3.68 -8.20 10.88
C VAL A 4 -2.51 -7.62 10.09
N ASP A 5 -2.28 -6.32 10.20
CA ASP A 5 -1.18 -5.62 9.54
C ASP A 5 0.18 -6.21 9.93
N PHE A 6 0.39 -6.42 11.22
CA PHE A 6 1.62 -6.99 11.76
C PHE A 6 1.87 -8.41 11.23
N LEU A 7 0.85 -9.25 11.24
CA LEU A 7 0.96 -10.63 10.78
C LEU A 7 1.14 -10.73 9.27
N LEU A 8 0.46 -9.90 8.49
CA LEU A 8 0.67 -9.83 7.04
C LEU A 8 2.10 -9.43 6.70
N LYS A 9 2.64 -8.43 7.38
CA LYS A 9 4.04 -8.02 7.18
C LYS A 9 5.00 -9.17 7.45
N LYS A 10 4.82 -9.89 8.54
CA LYS A 10 5.65 -11.07 8.85
C LYS A 10 5.55 -12.15 7.77
N GLU A 11 4.35 -12.41 7.29
CA GLU A 11 4.09 -13.43 6.28
C GLU A 11 4.77 -13.07 4.95
N PHE A 12 4.58 -11.84 4.48
CA PHE A 12 5.23 -11.37 3.26
C PHE A 12 6.76 -11.26 3.41
N ASP A 13 7.26 -10.98 4.61
CA ASP A 13 8.69 -10.90 4.87
C ASP A 13 9.39 -12.27 4.73
N ILE A 14 8.71 -13.36 5.00
CA ILE A 14 9.22 -14.71 4.72
C ILE A 14 9.51 -14.84 3.22
N HIS A 15 8.55 -14.46 2.39
CA HIS A 15 8.69 -14.49 0.93
C HIS A 15 9.70 -13.47 0.41
N ARG A 16 9.84 -12.33 1.09
CA ARG A 16 10.86 -11.33 0.79
C ARG A 16 12.26 -11.89 0.96
N ALA A 17 12.51 -12.57 2.07
CA ALA A 17 13.80 -13.19 2.35
C ALA A 17 14.14 -14.29 1.32
N GLU A 18 13.15 -15.05 0.90
CA GLU A 18 13.31 -16.14 -0.05
C GLU A 18 13.23 -15.67 -1.52
N GLN A 19 12.77 -14.47 -1.78
CA GLN A 19 12.49 -13.91 -3.10
C GLN A 19 11.52 -14.81 -3.88
N THR A 20 10.43 -15.18 -3.21
CA THR A 20 9.35 -16.01 -3.78
C THR A 20 8.03 -15.24 -3.74
N ALA A 21 7.12 -15.60 -4.66
CA ALA A 21 5.77 -15.06 -4.64
C ALA A 21 4.96 -15.67 -3.49
N HIS A 22 4.22 -14.82 -2.79
CA HIS A 22 3.25 -15.29 -1.82
C HIS A 22 2.08 -16.01 -2.55
N PRO A 23 1.48 -17.04 -1.98
CA PRO A 23 0.36 -17.75 -2.62
C PRO A 23 -0.80 -16.85 -3.04
N LEU A 24 -1.09 -15.77 -2.31
CA LEU A 24 -2.10 -14.79 -2.71
C LEU A 24 -1.74 -14.09 -4.02
N MET A 25 -0.46 -13.76 -4.21
CA MET A 25 0.01 -13.15 -5.47
C MET A 25 -0.21 -14.11 -6.64
N GLU A 26 0.13 -15.37 -6.45
CA GLU A 26 -0.09 -16.40 -7.46
C GLU A 26 -1.57 -16.61 -7.78
N ALA A 27 -2.42 -16.64 -6.75
CA ALA A 27 -3.86 -16.83 -6.90
C ALA A 27 -4.50 -15.73 -7.75
N TYR A 28 -3.98 -14.51 -7.69
CA TYR A 28 -4.45 -13.37 -8.46
C TYR A 28 -3.67 -13.13 -9.76
N GLY A 29 -2.74 -14.03 -10.11
CA GLY A 29 -1.94 -13.91 -11.33
C GLY A 29 -0.97 -12.74 -11.31
N ILE A 30 -0.56 -12.28 -10.14
CA ILE A 30 0.37 -11.18 -9.97
C ILE A 30 1.80 -11.73 -10.05
N LYS A 31 2.51 -11.42 -11.11
CA LYS A 31 3.88 -11.87 -11.35
C LYS A 31 4.87 -10.92 -10.69
N ALA A 32 5.00 -11.06 -9.37
CA ALA A 32 5.84 -10.20 -8.55
C ALA A 32 6.32 -10.98 -7.34
N VAL A 33 7.31 -10.42 -6.65
CA VAL A 33 7.78 -10.88 -5.34
C VAL A 33 7.88 -9.69 -4.41
N PRO A 34 7.86 -9.88 -3.08
CA PRO A 34 8.12 -8.79 -2.15
C PRO A 34 9.50 -8.18 -2.42
N PHE A 35 9.57 -6.86 -2.47
CA PHE A 35 10.79 -6.14 -2.81
C PHE A 35 11.79 -6.15 -1.66
N GLU A 36 12.99 -6.65 -1.90
CA GLU A 36 14.08 -6.61 -0.93
C GLU A 36 14.93 -5.36 -1.19
N HIS A 37 15.02 -4.50 -0.19
CA HIS A 37 15.82 -3.29 -0.25
C HIS A 37 16.21 -2.84 1.15
N LYS A 38 17.38 -2.22 1.27
CA LYS A 38 17.88 -1.72 2.57
C LYS A 38 16.94 -0.71 3.23
N MET A 39 16.13 0.00 2.44
CA MET A 39 15.23 1.04 2.92
C MET A 39 13.82 0.53 3.28
N ILE A 40 13.50 -0.75 3.04
CA ILE A 40 12.13 -1.25 3.21
C ILE A 40 11.64 -1.09 4.65
N GLY A 41 12.51 -1.29 5.62
CA GLY A 41 12.16 -1.10 7.03
C GLY A 41 11.81 0.35 7.35
N GLU A 42 12.58 1.30 6.82
CA GLU A 42 12.33 2.73 6.99
C GLU A 42 11.06 3.18 6.27
N TRP A 43 10.83 2.70 5.05
CA TRP A 43 9.65 3.04 4.26
C TRP A 43 8.35 2.61 4.94
N ARG A 44 8.37 1.53 5.71
CA ARG A 44 7.22 0.99 6.45
C ARG A 44 7.07 1.58 7.85
N ASP A 45 8.02 2.37 8.30
CA ASP A 45 7.99 3.00 9.62
C ASP A 45 7.07 4.23 9.61
N ASN A 46 6.07 4.26 10.48
CA ASN A 46 5.08 5.35 10.53
C ASN A 46 5.69 6.72 10.86
N PHE A 47 6.85 6.75 11.48
CA PHE A 47 7.52 8.01 11.84
C PHE A 47 8.53 8.48 10.80
N LYS A 48 8.91 7.61 9.88
CA LYS A 48 9.88 7.91 8.81
C LYS A 48 9.22 7.88 7.45
N GLY A 49 8.85 6.69 6.97
CA GLY A 49 8.22 6.50 5.67
C GLY A 49 9.17 6.78 4.51
N VAL A 50 8.59 6.84 3.33
CA VAL A 50 9.27 7.31 2.12
C VAL A 50 9.23 8.83 2.14
N GLN A 51 10.37 9.49 1.98
CA GLN A 51 10.49 10.95 2.09
C GLN A 51 10.98 11.57 0.80
N TYR A 52 10.48 12.76 0.50
CA TYR A 52 10.98 13.57 -0.60
C TYR A 52 10.95 15.05 -0.22
N HIS A 53 12.06 15.75 -0.43
CA HIS A 53 12.14 17.19 -0.26
C HIS A 53 11.70 17.89 -1.57
N HIS A 54 10.51 18.47 -1.53
CA HIS A 54 9.94 19.21 -2.65
C HIS A 54 10.52 20.63 -2.68
N GLN A 55 11.44 20.88 -3.60
CA GLN A 55 12.27 22.09 -3.59
C GLN A 55 11.46 23.37 -3.77
N SER A 56 10.49 23.38 -4.68
CA SER A 56 9.69 24.58 -5.00
C SER A 56 8.92 25.12 -3.79
N THR A 57 8.48 24.24 -2.89
CA THR A 57 7.73 24.63 -1.68
C THR A 57 8.55 24.51 -0.41
N ASN A 58 9.70 23.87 -0.46
CA ASN A 58 10.52 23.49 0.69
C ASN A 58 9.79 22.53 1.66
N PHE A 59 8.73 21.87 1.21
CA PHE A 59 8.05 20.85 2.01
C PHE A 59 8.83 19.54 1.99
N ILE A 60 8.79 18.83 3.10
CA ILE A 60 9.18 17.42 3.15
C ILE A 60 7.90 16.62 3.10
N VAL A 61 7.70 15.90 1.99
CA VAL A 61 6.54 15.02 1.81
C VAL A 61 6.94 13.63 2.28
N THR A 62 6.13 13.01 3.11
CA THR A 62 6.43 11.70 3.66
C THR A 62 5.17 10.82 3.69
N GLY A 63 5.37 9.52 3.53
CA GLY A 63 4.30 8.55 3.66
C GLY A 63 4.86 7.17 3.94
N ALA A 64 4.28 6.47 4.92
CA ALA A 64 4.67 5.11 5.26
C ALA A 64 3.84 4.11 4.46
N VAL A 65 4.51 3.34 3.60
CA VAL A 65 3.86 2.27 2.86
C VAL A 65 3.66 1.04 3.76
N ASP A 66 2.66 0.23 3.48
CA ASP A 66 2.51 -1.06 4.17
C ASP A 66 3.46 -2.09 3.59
N ASP A 67 3.55 -2.15 2.26
CA ASP A 67 4.48 -3.03 1.58
C ASP A 67 4.81 -2.52 0.18
N VAL A 68 5.86 -3.08 -0.39
CA VAL A 68 6.29 -2.85 -1.77
C VAL A 68 6.67 -4.19 -2.38
N TRP A 69 6.11 -4.48 -3.55
CA TRP A 69 6.49 -5.63 -4.36
C TRP A 69 7.25 -5.15 -5.59
N VAL A 70 7.89 -6.08 -6.29
CA VAL A 70 8.58 -5.79 -7.55
C VAL A 70 8.15 -6.80 -8.61
N ASN A 71 7.82 -6.31 -9.80
CA ASN A 71 7.40 -7.16 -10.92
C ASN A 71 8.59 -7.57 -11.80
N LEU A 72 8.30 -8.36 -12.86
CA LEU A 72 9.34 -8.86 -13.77
C LEU A 72 10.01 -7.76 -14.61
N LYS A 73 9.40 -6.59 -14.69
CA LYS A 73 9.97 -5.41 -15.38
C LYS A 73 10.81 -4.54 -14.46
N ASN A 74 11.07 -4.99 -13.24
CA ASN A 74 11.74 -4.19 -12.21
C ASN A 74 10.99 -2.92 -11.80
N GLU A 75 9.68 -2.88 -12.00
CA GLU A 75 8.85 -1.81 -11.48
C GLU A 75 8.40 -2.14 -10.06
N LEU A 76 8.46 -1.15 -9.18
CA LEU A 76 7.94 -1.27 -7.83
C LEU A 76 6.41 -1.19 -7.86
N ILE A 77 5.78 -1.97 -7.02
CA ILE A 77 4.34 -2.02 -6.85
C ILE A 77 4.01 -1.61 -5.42
N VAL A 78 3.28 -0.53 -5.24
CA VAL A 78 2.83 -0.12 -3.92
C VAL A 78 1.68 -1.01 -3.46
N VAL A 79 1.75 -1.45 -2.23
CA VAL A 79 0.76 -2.35 -1.62
C VAL A 79 0.28 -1.74 -0.31
N ASP A 80 -1.02 -1.72 -0.13
CA ASP A 80 -1.68 -1.17 1.05
C ASP A 80 -2.59 -2.24 1.67
N TYR A 81 -2.43 -2.47 2.97
CA TYR A 81 -3.21 -3.46 3.70
C TYR A 81 -4.43 -2.79 4.33
N LYS A 82 -5.60 -3.34 4.08
CA LYS A 82 -6.85 -2.88 4.70
C LYS A 82 -7.50 -4.01 5.47
N SER A 83 -7.99 -3.70 6.64
CA SER A 83 -8.71 -4.63 7.51
C SER A 83 -10.11 -4.08 7.75
N THR A 84 -11.11 -4.92 7.54
CA THR A 84 -12.52 -4.54 7.66
C THR A 84 -13.36 -5.73 8.12
N SER A 85 -14.61 -5.49 8.47
CA SER A 85 -15.60 -6.54 8.78
C SER A 85 -16.93 -6.23 8.09
N LYS A 86 -16.87 -5.89 6.83
CA LYS A 86 -18.02 -5.51 6.02
C LYS A 86 -18.80 -6.75 5.58
N ASN A 87 -20.14 -6.68 5.68
CA ASN A 87 -21.01 -7.66 5.06
C ASN A 87 -21.06 -7.44 3.55
N GLY A 88 -20.96 -8.54 2.80
CA GLY A 88 -20.95 -8.49 1.35
C GLY A 88 -19.57 -8.29 0.77
N GLU A 89 -19.51 -7.98 -0.52
CA GLU A 89 -18.28 -7.89 -1.26
C GLU A 89 -17.54 -6.57 -1.00
N VAL A 90 -16.23 -6.67 -0.83
CA VAL A 90 -15.36 -5.49 -0.65
C VAL A 90 -15.00 -4.93 -2.02
N ASN A 91 -15.11 -3.61 -2.18
CA ASN A 91 -14.68 -2.88 -3.36
C ASN A 91 -14.12 -1.51 -2.98
N ILE A 92 -13.56 -0.78 -3.96
CA ILE A 92 -12.95 0.54 -3.75
C ILE A 92 -13.75 1.67 -4.41
N ASP A 93 -15.01 1.42 -4.76
CA ASP A 93 -15.80 2.35 -5.55
C ASP A 93 -16.59 3.37 -4.72
N ALA A 94 -16.70 3.17 -3.41
CA ALA A 94 -17.36 4.10 -2.52
C ALA A 94 -16.62 5.44 -2.43
N GLU A 95 -17.37 6.55 -2.42
CA GLU A 95 -16.79 7.91 -2.35
C GLU A 95 -15.84 8.09 -1.16
N TRP A 96 -16.18 7.54 0.00
CA TRP A 96 -15.33 7.66 1.18
C TRP A 96 -13.98 6.94 1.04
N GLN A 97 -13.84 6.07 0.05
CA GLN A 97 -12.57 5.38 -0.24
C GLN A 97 -11.64 6.18 -1.17
N ILE A 98 -12.06 7.36 -1.62
CA ILE A 98 -11.20 8.22 -2.44
C ILE A 98 -9.90 8.58 -1.70
N GLY A 99 -9.94 8.70 -0.38
CA GLY A 99 -8.76 8.92 0.46
C GLY A 99 -7.73 7.80 0.32
N TYR A 100 -8.16 6.56 0.21
CA TYR A 100 -7.26 5.41 0.02
C TYR A 100 -6.59 5.46 -1.35
N LYS A 101 -7.34 5.85 -2.39
CA LYS A 101 -6.81 5.99 -3.75
C LYS A 101 -5.76 7.10 -3.81
N ARG A 102 -6.02 8.25 -3.18
CA ARG A 102 -5.07 9.34 -3.11
C ARG A 102 -3.83 8.97 -2.31
N GLN A 103 -3.98 8.25 -1.22
CA GLN A 103 -2.86 7.75 -0.44
C GLN A 103 -1.96 6.83 -1.28
N MET A 104 -2.54 5.91 -2.04
CA MET A 104 -1.82 5.05 -2.96
C MET A 104 -1.04 5.88 -3.99
N GLU A 105 -1.67 6.89 -4.58
CA GLU A 105 -1.06 7.77 -5.57
C GLU A 105 0.11 8.57 -4.99
N VAL A 106 -0.02 9.05 -3.74
CA VAL A 106 1.08 9.73 -3.04
C VAL A 106 2.27 8.79 -2.85
N TYR A 107 2.03 7.56 -2.43
CA TYR A 107 3.11 6.57 -2.25
C TYR A 107 3.82 6.26 -3.56
N GLN A 108 3.07 6.08 -4.64
CA GLN A 108 3.64 5.86 -5.97
C GLN A 108 4.50 7.06 -6.39
N TRP A 109 4.00 8.26 -6.19
CA TRP A 109 4.70 9.51 -6.48
C TRP A 109 6.00 9.63 -5.67
N LEU A 110 5.95 9.34 -4.37
CA LEU A 110 7.12 9.40 -3.49
C LEU A 110 8.22 8.45 -3.94
N LEU A 111 7.88 7.22 -4.31
CA LEU A 111 8.87 6.25 -4.79
C LEU A 111 9.47 6.68 -6.14
N ARG A 112 8.67 7.24 -7.04
CA ARG A 112 9.18 7.81 -8.30
C ARG A 112 10.14 8.97 -8.06
N LYS A 113 9.82 9.85 -7.11
CA LYS A 113 10.69 10.96 -6.72
C LYS A 113 12.00 10.50 -6.08
N ASN A 114 12.02 9.30 -5.53
CA ASN A 114 13.24 8.68 -5.02
C ASN A 114 14.02 7.92 -6.11
N GLY A 115 13.61 7.99 -7.36
CA GLY A 115 14.35 7.47 -8.52
C GLY A 115 13.98 6.05 -8.93
N PHE A 116 12.88 5.50 -8.41
CA PHE A 116 12.43 4.16 -8.78
C PHE A 116 11.44 4.20 -9.94
N ASP A 117 11.48 3.16 -10.78
CA ASP A 117 10.40 2.88 -11.70
C ASP A 117 9.24 2.26 -10.91
N VAL A 118 8.06 2.80 -11.04
CA VAL A 118 6.89 2.39 -10.26
C VAL A 118 5.76 2.06 -11.20
N SER A 119 5.18 0.86 -11.03
CA SER A 119 3.98 0.46 -11.77
C SER A 119 2.84 1.43 -11.48
N GLU A 120 2.06 1.77 -12.49
CA GLU A 120 0.84 2.55 -12.31
C GLU A 120 -0.22 1.82 -11.51
N THR A 121 -0.17 0.49 -11.51
CA THR A 121 -1.08 -0.35 -10.74
C THR A 121 -0.44 -0.71 -9.40
N GLY A 122 -1.12 -0.32 -8.32
CA GLY A 122 -0.87 -0.79 -6.97
C GLY A 122 -1.98 -1.73 -6.54
N TYR A 123 -1.84 -2.32 -5.36
CA TYR A 123 -2.81 -3.28 -4.84
C TYR A 123 -3.25 -2.94 -3.43
N PHE A 124 -4.55 -3.07 -3.20
CA PHE A 124 -5.11 -3.11 -1.85
C PHE A 124 -5.32 -4.57 -1.46
N VAL A 125 -4.71 -4.98 -0.36
CA VAL A 125 -4.94 -6.31 0.24
C VAL A 125 -5.98 -6.13 1.32
N TYR A 126 -7.22 -6.52 1.03
CA TYR A 126 -8.34 -6.42 1.95
C TYR A 126 -8.50 -7.71 2.73
N CYS A 127 -8.40 -7.60 4.06
CA CYS A 127 -8.69 -8.68 4.98
C CYS A 127 -10.04 -8.39 5.63
N ASN A 128 -11.08 -9.07 5.17
CA ASN A 128 -12.45 -8.88 5.67
C ASN A 128 -12.77 -9.95 6.70
N GLY A 129 -12.94 -9.55 7.96
CA GLY A 129 -13.30 -10.45 9.05
C GLY A 129 -14.69 -11.01 8.85
N ASP A 130 -14.81 -12.32 8.96
CA ASP A 130 -16.08 -13.03 8.83
C ASP A 130 -16.86 -12.92 10.14
N THR A 131 -18.01 -12.24 10.09
CA THR A 131 -18.91 -12.07 11.24
C THR A 131 -20.09 -13.04 11.23
N ASP A 132 -20.20 -13.91 10.22
CA ASP A 132 -21.30 -14.88 10.08
C ASP A 132 -21.05 -16.19 10.83
N LYS A 133 -20.22 -16.17 11.86
CA LYS A 133 -19.96 -17.31 12.72
C LYS A 133 -20.91 -17.32 13.90
N ASN A 134 -21.20 -18.51 14.42
CA ASN A 134 -22.10 -18.67 15.57
C ASN A 134 -21.51 -18.14 16.87
N ALA A 135 -20.18 -18.13 16.98
CA ALA A 135 -19.47 -17.66 18.18
C ALA A 135 -18.05 -17.24 17.82
N PHE A 136 -17.44 -16.42 18.68
CA PHE A 136 -16.06 -15.99 18.51
C PHE A 136 -15.07 -17.14 18.68
N ASP A 137 -15.20 -17.92 19.76
CA ASP A 137 -14.36 -19.08 20.09
C ASP A 137 -12.85 -18.78 20.03
N GLY A 138 -12.46 -17.55 20.35
CA GLY A 138 -11.07 -17.11 20.30
C GLY A 138 -10.48 -17.00 18.90
N LYS A 139 -11.28 -17.09 17.85
CA LYS A 139 -10.82 -17.08 16.45
C LYS A 139 -11.56 -16.01 15.64
N LEU A 140 -10.82 -15.33 14.78
CA LEU A 140 -11.39 -14.46 13.77
C LEU A 140 -10.84 -14.88 12.40
N GLU A 141 -11.75 -15.37 11.55
CA GLU A 141 -11.41 -15.77 10.20
C GLU A 141 -11.58 -14.61 9.23
N PHE A 142 -10.71 -14.51 8.23
CA PHE A 142 -10.73 -13.44 7.26
C PHE A 142 -10.87 -13.98 5.85
N ASN A 143 -11.70 -13.30 5.06
CA ASN A 143 -11.70 -13.43 3.61
C ASN A 143 -10.76 -12.39 3.03
N ILE A 144 -9.76 -12.84 2.30
CA ILE A 144 -8.73 -11.95 1.75
C ILE A 144 -8.98 -11.74 0.26
N LYS A 145 -9.01 -10.47 -0.14
CA LYS A 145 -9.18 -10.07 -1.54
C LYS A 145 -8.10 -9.08 -1.91
N ILE A 146 -7.48 -9.26 -3.08
CA ILE A 146 -6.54 -8.29 -3.63
C ILE A 146 -7.27 -7.48 -4.70
N ILE A 147 -7.28 -6.16 -4.56
CA ILE A 147 -7.95 -5.24 -5.47
C ILE A 147 -6.89 -4.38 -6.15
N PRO A 148 -6.75 -4.45 -7.49
CA PRO A 148 -5.85 -3.56 -8.21
C PRO A 148 -6.42 -2.15 -8.30
N TYR A 149 -5.53 -1.17 -8.29
CA TYR A 149 -5.87 0.23 -8.53
C TYR A 149 -4.81 0.88 -9.41
N THR A 150 -5.24 1.43 -10.54
CA THR A 150 -4.37 2.21 -11.41
C THR A 150 -4.40 3.67 -10.97
N GLY A 151 -3.30 4.13 -10.37
CA GLY A 151 -3.19 5.47 -9.82
C GLY A 151 -2.70 6.49 -10.82
N ASN A 152 -2.99 7.77 -10.52
CA ASN A 152 -2.49 8.92 -11.27
C ASN A 152 -2.11 10.02 -10.28
N GLY A 153 -0.82 10.32 -10.20
CA GLY A 153 -0.27 11.32 -9.28
C GLY A 153 -0.17 12.73 -9.84
N ASN A 154 -0.75 13.02 -10.99
CA ASN A 154 -0.63 14.34 -11.65
C ASN A 154 -1.19 15.51 -10.82
N TRP A 155 -2.08 15.22 -9.86
CA TRP A 155 -2.67 16.24 -8.98
C TRP A 155 -1.74 16.70 -7.85
N ILE A 156 -0.69 15.94 -7.53
CA ILE A 156 0.12 16.12 -6.30
C ILE A 156 0.91 17.41 -6.33
N GLU A 157 1.60 17.70 -7.44
CA GLU A 157 2.38 18.94 -7.58
C GLU A 157 1.50 20.18 -7.36
N GLY A 158 0.34 20.23 -8.00
CA GLY A 158 -0.60 21.33 -7.83
C GLY A 158 -1.12 21.45 -6.40
N ALA A 159 -1.36 20.32 -5.72
CA ALA A 159 -1.79 20.31 -4.33
C ALA A 159 -0.71 20.87 -3.39
N LEU A 160 0.56 20.53 -3.62
CA LEU A 160 1.68 21.04 -2.82
C LEU A 160 1.84 22.56 -3.00
N ILE A 161 1.78 23.04 -4.24
CA ILE A 161 1.87 24.46 -4.55
C ILE A 161 0.69 25.22 -3.93
N GLY A 162 -0.52 24.66 -4.03
CA GLY A 162 -1.72 25.25 -3.42
C GLY A 162 -1.62 25.33 -1.89
N ALA A 163 -1.15 24.27 -1.25
CA ALA A 163 -0.93 24.25 0.20
C ALA A 163 0.13 25.29 0.62
N HIS A 164 1.21 25.42 -0.13
CA HIS A 164 2.26 26.41 0.14
C HIS A 164 1.72 27.84 0.06
N LYS A 165 0.87 28.13 -0.93
CA LYS A 165 0.23 29.44 -1.06
C LYS A 165 -0.67 29.77 0.14
N CYS A 166 -1.35 28.77 0.70
CA CYS A 166 -2.20 28.98 1.88
C CYS A 166 -1.39 29.29 3.13
N LEU A 167 -0.12 28.91 3.19
CA LEU A 167 0.77 29.12 4.33
C LEU A 167 1.57 30.43 4.24
N SER A 168 1.58 31.05 3.08
CA SER A 168 2.34 32.28 2.84
C SER A 168 1.53 33.55 3.08
#